data_f994ccb39d42ea4acfa957d6f4f9658c
#
_entry.id   f994ccb39d42ea4acfa957d6f4f9658c
#
_cell.length_a   1.000
_cell.length_b   1.000
_cell.length_c   1.000
_cell.angle_alpha   90.00
_cell.angle_beta   90.00
_cell.angle_gamma   90.00
#
_symmetry.space_group_name_H-M   'P 1'
#
loop_
_entity.id
_entity.type
_entity.pdbx_description
1 polymer ?
#
loop_
_entity_poly.entity_id
_entity_poly.type
_entity_poly.pdbx_seq_one_letter_code
_entity_poly.pdbx_strand_id
1 'polypeptide(L)'
;MLKKKNIFFKKKILIYGLGKSGLSAYQCLNKKSKLYLFDDKKNFIKNKDIKKKLITYKQIKDEEFDYIIISPGININKCILSKYLKKNSNKINTDLDIFYSLYSRNKNITVTGTNGKSTTVKILYDLLKNQKFDVRLVGNIGNPILL
;
A
#
# COMPACT_ATOMS: atom_id res chain seq x y z
N MET A 1 21.46 13.50 14.01
CA MET A 1 20.22 13.70 13.25
C MET A 1 19.26 12.53 13.51
N LEU A 2 18.24 12.70 14.34
CA LEU A 2 17.31 11.64 14.74
C LEU A 2 16.61 11.08 13.49
N LYS A 3 16.83 9.81 13.16
CA LYS A 3 16.02 9.07 12.17
C LYS A 3 14.59 9.07 12.67
N LYS A 4 13.69 9.85 12.07
CA LYS A 4 12.25 9.80 12.37
C LYS A 4 11.81 8.35 12.27
N LYS A 5 11.40 7.77 13.40
CA LYS A 5 10.95 6.38 13.49
C LYS A 5 9.69 6.26 12.64
N ASN A 6 9.72 5.36 11.65
CA ASN A 6 8.56 5.14 10.78
C ASN A 6 7.33 4.76 11.62
N ILE A 7 6.20 5.44 11.39
CA ILE A 7 4.98 5.28 12.19
C ILE A 7 4.38 3.88 12.10
N PHE A 8 4.64 3.14 11.01
CA PHE A 8 4.13 1.79 10.80
C PHE A 8 4.99 0.70 11.45
N PHE A 9 6.24 1.00 11.88
CA PHE A 9 7.12 -0.02 12.44
C PHE A 9 6.71 -0.43 13.85
N LYS A 10 6.81 -1.73 14.13
CA LYS A 10 6.41 -2.38 15.39
C LYS A 10 4.91 -2.25 15.67
N LYS A 11 4.11 -2.08 14.63
CA LYS A 11 2.66 -1.93 14.68
C LYS A 11 1.95 -3.20 14.25
N LYS A 12 0.71 -3.35 14.69
CA LYS A 12 -0.22 -4.40 14.29
C LYS A 12 -1.06 -3.88 13.12
N ILE A 13 -0.84 -4.43 11.95
CA ILE A 13 -1.36 -3.87 10.70
C ILE A 13 -2.16 -4.92 9.94
N LEU A 14 -3.38 -4.55 9.56
CA LEU A 14 -4.18 -5.29 8.58
C LEU A 14 -3.87 -4.76 7.18
N ILE A 15 -3.52 -5.64 6.25
CA ILE A 15 -3.43 -5.33 4.82
C ILE A 15 -4.62 -5.97 4.11
N TYR A 16 -5.48 -5.15 3.51
CA TYR A 16 -6.66 -5.58 2.79
C TYR A 16 -6.51 -5.35 1.29
N GLY A 17 -6.64 -6.43 0.52
CA GLY A 17 -6.37 -6.50 -0.90
C GLY A 17 -4.92 -6.86 -1.18
N LEU A 18 -4.68 -8.05 -1.75
CA LEU A 18 -3.35 -8.62 -1.99
C LEU A 18 -2.97 -8.60 -3.48
N GLY A 19 -3.41 -7.55 -4.18
CA GLY A 19 -2.90 -7.19 -5.50
C GLY A 19 -1.48 -6.60 -5.42
N LYS A 20 -0.99 -6.00 -6.52
CA LYS A 20 0.37 -5.45 -6.60
C LYS A 20 0.72 -4.51 -5.44
N SER A 21 -0.16 -3.53 -5.12
CA SER A 21 0.06 -2.57 -4.04
C SER A 21 0.05 -3.23 -2.65
N GLY A 22 -0.90 -4.13 -2.37
CA GLY A 22 -0.96 -4.81 -1.08
C GLY A 22 0.22 -5.75 -0.86
N LEU A 23 0.67 -6.46 -1.89
CA LEU A 23 1.88 -7.29 -1.82
C LEU A 23 3.15 -6.47 -1.63
N SER A 24 3.27 -5.31 -2.27
CA SER A 24 4.41 -4.40 -2.05
C SER A 24 4.41 -3.83 -0.63
N ALA A 25 3.25 -3.45 -0.09
CA ALA A 25 3.10 -3.05 1.32
C ALA A 25 3.51 -4.18 2.28
N TYR A 26 3.06 -5.41 2.00
CA TYR A 26 3.48 -6.59 2.76
C TYR A 26 5.00 -6.77 2.74
N GLN A 27 5.64 -6.75 1.57
CA GLN A 27 7.11 -6.90 1.44
C GLN A 27 7.86 -5.81 2.22
N CYS A 28 7.40 -4.57 2.12
CA CYS A 28 7.99 -3.42 2.79
C CYS A 28 7.94 -3.52 4.32
N LEU A 29 6.86 -4.05 4.89
CA LEU A 29 6.57 -4.05 6.33
C LEU A 29 6.80 -5.40 7.01
N ASN A 30 6.94 -6.51 6.28
CA ASN A 30 6.89 -7.87 6.82
C ASN A 30 7.90 -8.16 7.94
N LYS A 31 9.13 -7.59 7.86
CA LYS A 31 10.16 -7.77 8.91
C LYS A 31 10.13 -6.67 9.98
N LYS A 32 9.21 -5.73 9.87
CA LYS A 32 9.22 -4.51 10.69
C LYS A 32 7.96 -4.34 11.54
N SER A 33 6.90 -5.13 11.26
CA SER A 33 5.58 -4.99 11.87
C SER A 33 4.87 -6.34 11.95
N LYS A 34 3.87 -6.47 12.84
CA LYS A 34 3.01 -7.64 12.92
C LYS A 34 1.89 -7.51 11.89
N LEU A 35 1.97 -8.29 10.81
CA LEU A 35 1.06 -8.19 9.66
C LEU A 35 0.00 -9.28 9.68
N TYR A 36 -1.21 -8.87 9.39
CA TYR A 36 -2.38 -9.70 9.10
C TYR A 36 -2.88 -9.37 7.71
N LEU A 37 -3.24 -10.38 6.94
CA LEU A 37 -3.56 -10.24 5.54
C LEU A 37 -5.00 -10.67 5.27
N PHE A 38 -5.72 -9.92 4.46
CA PHE A 38 -7.06 -10.26 4.04
C PHE A 38 -7.28 -9.91 2.56
N ASP A 39 -7.95 -10.80 1.85
CA ASP A 39 -8.40 -10.56 0.48
C ASP A 39 -9.73 -11.29 0.25
N ASP A 40 -10.63 -10.68 -0.49
CA ASP A 40 -11.93 -11.27 -0.82
C ASP A 40 -11.76 -12.50 -1.72
N LYS A 41 -10.70 -12.51 -2.56
CA LYS A 41 -10.37 -13.58 -3.50
C LYS A 41 -9.15 -14.38 -3.02
N LYS A 42 -9.34 -15.38 -2.15
CA LYS A 42 -8.24 -16.13 -1.51
C LYS A 42 -7.49 -17.10 -2.44
N ASN A 43 -8.07 -17.51 -3.55
CA ASN A 43 -7.63 -18.69 -4.32
C ASN A 43 -6.34 -18.48 -5.15
N PHE A 44 -5.88 -17.25 -5.35
CA PHE A 44 -4.69 -16.95 -6.17
C PHE A 44 -3.37 -16.89 -5.38
N ILE A 45 -3.41 -16.99 -4.05
CA ILE A 45 -2.22 -16.83 -3.21
C ILE A 45 -1.49 -18.17 -3.13
N LYS A 46 -0.37 -18.30 -3.85
CA LYS A 46 0.48 -19.51 -3.84
C LYS A 46 1.54 -19.52 -2.74
N ASN A 47 2.00 -18.36 -2.29
CA ASN A 47 3.08 -18.22 -1.33
C ASN A 47 2.68 -18.70 0.07
N LYS A 48 3.40 -19.67 0.64
CA LYS A 48 3.12 -20.29 1.94
C LYS A 48 3.24 -19.27 3.11
N ASP A 49 4.17 -18.33 3.07
CA ASP A 49 4.37 -17.36 4.14
C ASP A 49 3.25 -16.32 4.18
N ILE A 50 2.72 -15.94 3.02
CA ILE A 50 1.53 -15.10 2.90
C ILE A 50 0.31 -15.84 3.45
N LYS A 51 0.14 -17.13 3.07
CA LYS A 51 -0.97 -17.95 3.55
C LYS A 51 -1.04 -18.06 5.07
N LYS A 52 0.09 -18.19 5.75
CA LYS A 52 0.15 -18.25 7.22
C LYS A 52 -0.34 -16.97 7.92
N LYS A 53 -0.33 -15.84 7.22
CA LYS A 53 -0.76 -14.54 7.75
C LYS A 53 -2.18 -14.16 7.33
N LEU A 54 -2.83 -14.96 6.49
CA LEU A 54 -4.21 -14.74 6.10
C LEU A 54 -5.12 -14.98 7.30
N ILE A 55 -6.03 -14.04 7.50
CA ILE A 55 -7.06 -14.12 8.52
C ILE A 55 -8.46 -14.10 7.91
N THR A 56 -9.42 -14.56 8.68
CA THR A 56 -10.83 -14.59 8.30
C THR A 56 -11.53 -13.30 8.71
N TYR A 57 -12.70 -13.05 8.13
CA TYR A 57 -13.57 -11.94 8.54
C TYR A 57 -13.90 -11.94 10.04
N LYS A 58 -14.13 -13.12 10.63
CA LYS A 58 -14.38 -13.26 12.06
C LYS A 58 -13.17 -12.78 12.88
N GLN A 59 -11.98 -13.27 12.55
CA GLN A 59 -10.75 -12.86 13.23
C GLN A 59 -10.46 -11.36 13.13
N ILE A 60 -10.83 -10.71 11.99
CA ILE A 60 -10.67 -9.25 11.85
C ILE A 60 -11.50 -8.49 12.89
N LYS A 61 -12.71 -8.97 13.21
CA LYS A 61 -13.58 -8.32 14.19
C LYS A 61 -13.09 -8.49 15.63
N ASP A 62 -12.42 -9.60 15.92
CA ASP A 62 -11.92 -9.94 17.26
C ASP A 62 -10.55 -9.32 17.54
N GLU A 63 -9.93 -8.68 16.55
CA GLU A 63 -8.58 -8.13 16.63
C GLU A 63 -8.59 -6.60 16.53
N GLU A 64 -7.74 -5.95 17.35
CA GLU A 64 -7.45 -4.53 17.19
C GLU A 64 -6.21 -4.31 16.35
N PHE A 65 -6.31 -3.43 15.36
CA PHE A 65 -5.20 -3.00 14.51
C PHE A 65 -4.85 -1.53 14.79
N ASP A 66 -3.55 -1.22 14.76
CA ASP A 66 -3.07 0.15 14.79
C ASP A 66 -3.36 0.86 13.47
N TYR A 67 -3.15 0.15 12.34
CA TYR A 67 -3.38 0.65 10.98
C TYR A 67 -4.03 -0.40 10.10
N ILE A 68 -4.77 0.07 9.10
CA ILE A 68 -5.41 -0.74 8.07
C ILE A 68 -4.94 -0.22 6.72
N ILE A 69 -4.12 -0.99 6.02
CA ILE A 69 -3.63 -0.64 4.68
C ILE A 69 -4.60 -1.20 3.64
N ILE A 70 -5.19 -0.34 2.84
CA ILE A 70 -6.16 -0.73 1.81
C ILE A 70 -5.55 -0.55 0.43
N SER A 71 -5.63 -1.60 -0.40
CA SER A 71 -5.26 -1.52 -1.81
C SER A 71 -6.22 -0.60 -2.60
N PRO A 72 -5.72 0.21 -3.56
CA PRO A 72 -6.55 1.16 -4.32
C PRO A 72 -7.76 0.56 -5.04
N GLY A 73 -7.71 -0.73 -5.38
CA GLY A 73 -8.81 -1.44 -6.03
C GLY A 73 -9.99 -1.83 -5.11
N ILE A 74 -9.86 -1.63 -3.79
CA ILE A 74 -10.92 -1.96 -2.84
C ILE A 74 -11.91 -0.80 -2.71
N ASN A 75 -13.17 -1.04 -3.07
CA ASN A 75 -14.24 -0.08 -2.83
C ASN A 75 -14.76 -0.21 -1.40
N ILE A 76 -14.38 0.74 -0.54
CA ILE A 76 -14.72 0.75 0.90
C ILE A 76 -16.24 0.65 1.14
N ASN A 77 -17.06 1.19 0.25
CA ASN A 77 -18.51 1.18 0.41
C ASN A 77 -19.18 -0.15 0.03
N LYS A 78 -18.53 -0.95 -0.82
CA LYS A 78 -19.10 -2.18 -1.40
C LYS A 78 -18.38 -3.46 -0.99
N CYS A 79 -17.28 -3.38 -0.26
CA CYS A 79 -16.48 -4.55 0.13
C CYS A 79 -17.08 -5.28 1.35
N ILE A 80 -16.65 -6.52 1.57
CA ILE A 80 -17.09 -7.36 2.70
C ILE A 80 -16.83 -6.69 4.06
N LEU A 81 -15.73 -5.93 4.17
CA LEU A 81 -15.34 -5.22 5.39
C LEU A 81 -15.96 -3.82 5.52
N SER A 82 -16.90 -3.41 4.67
CA SER A 82 -17.41 -2.02 4.59
C SER A 82 -17.80 -1.45 5.96
N LYS A 83 -18.62 -2.16 6.73
CA LYS A 83 -19.05 -1.72 8.08
C LYS A 83 -17.87 -1.57 9.05
N TYR A 84 -16.92 -2.51 9.01
CA TYR A 84 -15.73 -2.49 9.85
C TYR A 84 -14.81 -1.31 9.49
N LEU A 85 -14.59 -1.07 8.21
CA LEU A 85 -13.74 0.01 7.71
C LEU A 85 -14.32 1.39 8.04
N LYS A 86 -15.65 1.57 7.89
CA LYS A 86 -16.33 2.82 8.28
C LYS A 86 -16.14 3.15 9.77
N LYS A 87 -16.24 2.14 10.64
CA LYS A 87 -16.02 2.31 12.09
C LYS A 87 -14.57 2.65 12.44
N ASN A 88 -13.61 2.20 11.62
CA ASN A 88 -12.17 2.38 11.84
C ASN A 88 -11.54 3.32 10.78
N SER A 89 -12.30 4.28 10.27
CA SER A 89 -11.86 5.16 9.17
C SER A 89 -10.58 5.93 9.48
N ASN A 90 -10.36 6.32 10.73
CA ASN A 90 -9.16 7.00 11.21
C ASN A 90 -7.88 6.14 11.18
N LYS A 91 -8.01 4.82 11.04
CA LYS A 91 -6.87 3.87 10.95
C LYS A 91 -6.55 3.49 9.51
N ILE A 92 -7.36 3.93 8.53
CA ILE A 92 -7.19 3.60 7.12
C ILE A 92 -6.05 4.37 6.52
N ASN A 93 -5.17 3.65 5.84
CA ASN A 93 -4.01 4.16 5.11
C ASN A 93 -3.85 3.39 3.79
N THR A 94 -2.97 3.89 2.94
CA THR A 94 -2.63 3.31 1.65
C THR A 94 -1.13 3.01 1.55
N ASP A 95 -0.69 2.44 0.45
CA ASP A 95 0.73 2.29 0.12
C ASP A 95 1.44 3.65 -0.01
N LEU A 96 0.72 4.70 -0.42
CA LEU A 96 1.25 6.08 -0.45
C LEU A 96 1.60 6.60 0.94
N ASP A 97 0.79 6.33 1.95
CA ASP A 97 1.07 6.76 3.33
C ASP A 97 2.32 6.07 3.87
N ILE A 98 2.51 4.79 3.56
CA ILE A 98 3.74 4.07 3.89
C ILE A 98 4.93 4.72 3.19
N PHE A 99 4.80 5.00 1.88
CA PHE A 99 5.85 5.63 1.08
C PHE A 99 6.27 6.98 1.67
N TYR A 100 5.34 7.88 1.93
CA TYR A 100 5.65 9.20 2.51
C TYR A 100 6.26 9.12 3.91
N SER A 101 5.89 8.13 4.70
CA SER A 101 6.50 7.93 6.02
C SER A 101 7.94 7.41 5.95
N LEU A 102 8.29 6.67 4.89
CA LEU A 102 9.64 6.14 4.66
C LEU A 102 10.55 7.12 3.92
N TYR A 103 9.99 7.85 2.94
CA TYR A 103 10.72 8.64 1.95
C TYR A 103 10.28 10.12 1.97
N SER A 104 10.11 10.70 3.16
CA SER A 104 9.62 12.08 3.34
C SER A 104 10.51 13.16 2.69
N ARG A 105 11.73 12.83 2.29
CA ARG A 105 12.68 13.75 1.62
C ARG A 105 12.69 13.62 0.10
N ASN A 106 12.03 12.63 -0.46
CA ASN A 106 11.97 12.45 -1.89
C ASN A 106 11.14 13.57 -2.53
N LYS A 107 11.61 14.09 -3.65
CA LYS A 107 10.80 14.96 -4.50
C LYS A 107 9.84 14.10 -5.30
N ASN A 108 8.56 14.44 -5.28
CA ASN A 108 7.52 13.69 -5.96
C ASN A 108 6.78 14.60 -6.93
N ILE A 109 6.59 14.11 -8.17
CA ILE A 109 5.73 14.73 -9.16
C ILE A 109 4.53 13.81 -9.36
N THR A 110 3.35 14.29 -9.07
CA THR A 110 2.10 13.53 -9.20
C THR A 110 1.28 14.08 -10.36
N VAL A 111 0.90 13.20 -11.29
CA VAL A 111 0.05 13.53 -12.43
C VAL A 111 -1.31 12.88 -12.24
N THR A 112 -2.37 13.69 -12.23
CA THR A 112 -3.76 13.26 -12.17
C THR A 112 -4.56 13.83 -13.34
N GLY A 113 -5.79 13.35 -13.53
CA GLY A 113 -6.69 13.81 -14.60
C GLY A 113 -7.51 12.66 -15.20
N THR A 114 -8.48 12.97 -16.03
CA THR A 114 -9.30 11.96 -16.75
C THR A 114 -8.53 11.33 -17.90
N ASN A 115 -7.86 12.14 -18.75
CA ASN A 115 -7.10 11.71 -19.92
C ASN A 115 -5.65 12.18 -19.86
N GLY A 116 -4.77 11.57 -20.64
CA GLY A 116 -3.38 12.01 -20.84
C GLY A 116 -2.39 11.71 -19.71
N LYS A 117 -2.86 11.28 -18.52
CA LYS A 117 -1.99 11.02 -17.34
C LYS A 117 -0.77 10.16 -17.68
N SER A 118 -1.02 9.02 -18.29
CA SER A 118 0.02 8.02 -18.61
C SER A 118 1.07 8.58 -19.58
N THR A 119 0.63 9.30 -20.60
CA THR A 119 1.50 9.91 -21.58
C THR A 119 2.34 11.02 -20.95
N THR A 120 1.71 11.91 -20.17
CA THR A 120 2.40 13.01 -19.50
C THR A 120 3.47 12.52 -18.54
N VAL A 121 3.15 11.54 -17.71
CA VAL A 121 4.09 11.03 -16.72
C VAL A 121 5.26 10.28 -17.39
N LYS A 122 4.99 9.61 -18.53
CA LYS A 122 6.04 8.93 -19.31
C LYS A 122 6.99 9.92 -19.93
N ILE A 123 6.48 10.99 -20.56
CA ILE A 123 7.30 12.06 -21.12
C ILE A 123 8.18 12.71 -20.06
N LEU A 124 7.59 13.07 -18.91
CA LEU A 124 8.34 13.62 -17.76
C LEU A 124 9.45 12.69 -17.28
N TYR A 125 9.13 11.41 -17.14
CA TYR A 125 10.12 10.41 -16.74
C TYR A 125 11.29 10.35 -17.74
N ASP A 126 11.01 10.30 -19.05
CA ASP A 126 12.04 10.21 -20.09
C ASP A 126 12.89 11.49 -20.13
N LEU A 127 12.29 12.68 -20.00
CA LEU A 127 13.01 13.95 -19.92
C LEU A 127 13.97 14.01 -18.74
N LEU A 128 13.48 13.66 -17.53
CA LEU A 128 14.30 13.68 -16.33
C LEU A 128 15.43 12.65 -16.39
N LYS A 129 15.15 11.47 -16.94
CA LYS A 129 16.14 10.42 -17.11
C LYS A 129 17.24 10.80 -18.10
N ASN A 130 16.88 11.44 -19.21
CA ASN A 130 17.83 11.95 -20.19
C ASN A 130 18.75 13.03 -19.61
N GLN A 131 18.26 13.80 -18.65
CA GLN A 131 19.06 14.75 -17.87
C GLN A 131 19.85 14.11 -16.72
N LYS A 132 19.91 12.77 -16.64
CA LYS A 132 20.64 11.98 -15.64
C LYS A 132 20.13 12.15 -14.19
N PHE A 133 18.89 12.57 -13.98
CA PHE A 133 18.30 12.51 -12.66
C PHE A 133 18.03 11.05 -12.24
N ASP A 134 18.22 10.74 -10.95
CA ASP A 134 17.74 9.48 -10.37
C ASP A 134 16.22 9.57 -10.20
N VAL A 135 15.48 9.10 -11.19
CA VAL A 135 14.01 9.18 -11.25
C VAL A 135 13.41 7.79 -11.40
N ARG A 136 12.28 7.58 -10.73
CA ARG A 136 11.50 6.34 -10.81
C ARG A 136 10.06 6.63 -11.23
N LEU A 137 9.57 5.83 -12.17
CA LEU A 137 8.19 5.84 -12.61
C LEU A 137 7.41 4.80 -11.80
N VAL A 138 6.43 5.25 -11.02
CA VAL A 138 5.66 4.39 -10.09
C VAL A 138 4.16 4.72 -10.15
N GLY A 139 3.33 3.78 -9.71
CA GLY A 139 1.88 3.94 -9.66
C GLY A 139 1.14 2.97 -10.58
N ASN A 140 0.09 3.44 -11.28
CA ASN A 140 -0.67 2.61 -12.23
C ASN A 140 0.17 2.15 -13.43
N ILE A 141 1.21 2.92 -13.76
CA ILE A 141 2.22 2.59 -14.77
C ILE A 141 3.54 2.38 -14.06
N GLY A 142 4.31 1.38 -14.50
CA GLY A 142 5.57 1.03 -13.88
C GLY A 142 5.38 0.10 -12.67
N ASN A 143 6.20 0.29 -11.65
CA ASN A 143 6.20 -0.52 -10.44
C ASN A 143 5.27 0.05 -9.36
N PRO A 144 4.79 -0.77 -8.42
CA PRO A 144 4.19 -0.28 -7.19
C PRO A 144 5.14 0.67 -6.46
N ILE A 145 4.58 1.70 -5.79
CA ILE A 145 5.39 2.79 -5.22
C ILE A 145 6.38 2.32 -4.12
N LEU A 146 6.16 1.17 -3.53
CA LEU A 146 7.00 0.60 -2.45
C LEU A 146 8.03 -0.44 -2.93
N LEU A 147 8.15 -0.67 -4.27
CA LEU A 147 9.12 -1.63 -4.87
C LEU A 147 10.25 -0.92 -5.59
#